data_13b9d774493e15d8b64c73b10a24f390
#
_entry.id   13b9d774493e15d8b64c73b10a24f390
#
_cell.length_a   1.000
_cell.length_b   1.000
_cell.length_c   1.000
_cell.angle_alpha   90.00
_cell.angle_beta   90.00
_cell.angle_gamma   90.00
#
_symmetry.space_group_name_H-M   'P 1'
#
loop_
_entity.id
_entity.type
_entity.pdbx_description
1 polymer ?
#
loop_
_entity_poly.entity_id
_entity_poly.type
_entity_poly.pdbx_seq_one_letter_code
_entity_poly.pdbx_strand_id
1 'polypeptide(L)' 'MLTYKIKYRLPGQLFYKTIKNVVEDDVFAEGRMRFFTTINDERIEVPTTAEFRYGKDRLTLINYNIKQQNR' A
#
# COMPACT_ATOMS: atom_id res chain seq x y z
N MET A 1 16.64 2.19 -1.41
CA MET A 1 15.30 2.83 -1.29
C MET A 1 14.43 2.03 -0.35
N LEU A 2 13.72 2.73 0.52
CA LEU A 2 12.78 2.07 1.43
C LEU A 2 11.51 1.66 0.68
N THR A 3 11.12 0.42 0.86
CA THR A 3 9.87 -0.11 0.33
C THR A 3 9.15 -0.90 1.42
N TYR A 4 7.91 -1.21 1.17
CA TYR A 4 7.15 -2.06 2.08
C TYR A 4 6.31 -3.04 1.29
N LYS A 5 5.74 -4.02 1.99
CA LYS A 5 4.81 -4.98 1.42
C LYS A 5 3.49 -4.88 2.16
N ILE A 6 2.41 -5.17 1.44
CA ILE A 6 1.09 -5.27 2.04
C ILE A 6 0.45 -6.57 1.62
N LYS A 7 -0.49 -7.03 2.44
CA LYS A 7 -1.33 -8.17 2.10
C LYS A 7 -2.77 -7.69 2.00
N TYR A 8 -3.51 -8.25 1.06
CA TYR A 8 -4.91 -7.93 0.93
C TYR A 8 -5.71 -9.17 0.54
N ARG A 9 -6.99 -9.13 0.85
CA ARG A 9 -7.92 -10.22 0.54
C ARG A 9 -9.25 -9.59 0.16
N LEU A 10 -9.75 -9.94 -1.02
CA LEU A 10 -11.07 -9.49 -1.45
C LEU A 10 -12.16 -10.23 -0.68
N PRO A 11 -13.37 -9.63 -0.53
CA PRO A 11 -14.48 -10.32 0.12
C PRO A 11 -14.73 -11.69 -0.52
N GLY A 12 -14.86 -12.73 0.31
CA GLY A 12 -15.12 -14.09 -0.16
C GLY A 12 -13.88 -14.90 -0.52
N GLN A 13 -12.70 -14.29 -0.54
CA GLN A 13 -11.44 -15.01 -0.78
C GLN A 13 -10.88 -15.58 0.52
N LEU A 14 -10.27 -16.77 0.43
CA LEU A 14 -9.70 -17.45 1.59
C LEU A 14 -8.27 -17.00 1.89
N PHE A 15 -7.50 -16.66 0.86
CA PHE A 15 -6.08 -16.40 1.00
C PHE A 15 -5.76 -14.95 0.69
N TYR A 16 -4.75 -14.41 1.40
CA TYR A 16 -4.23 -13.08 1.14
C TYR A 16 -3.28 -13.10 -0.04
N LYS A 17 -3.33 -12.04 -0.83
CA LYS A 17 -2.33 -11.74 -1.85
C LYS A 17 -1.35 -10.74 -1.29
N THR A 18 -0.08 -10.84 -1.71
CA THR A 18 0.97 -9.92 -1.25
C THR A 18 1.42 -9.03 -2.40
N ILE A 19 1.49 -7.72 -2.13
CA ILE A 19 2.11 -6.75 -3.03
C ILE A 19 3.44 -6.34 -2.40
N LYS A 20 4.53 -6.53 -3.13
CA LYS A 20 5.89 -6.26 -2.65
C LYS A 20 6.46 -4.99 -3.28
N ASN A 21 7.48 -4.45 -2.63
CA ASN A 21 8.26 -3.31 -3.15
C ASN A 21 7.40 -2.07 -3.38
N VAL A 22 6.44 -1.83 -2.50
CA VAL A 22 5.56 -0.67 -2.58
C VAL A 22 6.30 0.55 -2.04
N VAL A 23 6.21 1.67 -2.75
CA VAL A 23 6.81 2.94 -2.34
C VAL A 23 5.76 3.99 -1.97
N GLU A 24 4.52 3.78 -2.40
CA GLU A 24 3.45 4.75 -2.16
C GLU A 24 2.10 4.06 -2.24
N ASP A 25 1.16 4.50 -1.44
CA ASP A 25 -0.24 4.10 -1.58
C ASP A 25 -1.14 5.29 -1.29
N ASP A 26 -2.34 5.28 -1.88
CA ASP A 26 -3.34 6.31 -1.66
C ASP A 26 -4.71 5.77 -2.06
N VAL A 27 -5.72 6.60 -1.91
CA VAL A 27 -7.10 6.27 -2.29
C VAL A 27 -7.58 7.20 -3.39
N PHE A 28 -8.53 6.72 -4.20
CA PHE A 28 -9.15 7.54 -5.24
C PHE A 28 -10.59 7.07 -5.43
N ALA A 29 -11.29 7.66 -6.41
CA ALA A 29 -12.69 7.35 -6.70
C ALA A 29 -13.58 7.50 -5.44
N GLU A 30 -13.43 8.67 -4.76
CA GLU A 30 -14.21 8.99 -3.56
C GLU A 30 -14.03 7.96 -2.43
N GLY A 31 -12.81 7.41 -2.32
CA GLY A 31 -12.50 6.44 -1.27
C GLY A 31 -12.88 5.01 -1.60
N ARG A 32 -13.37 4.72 -2.81
CA ARG A 32 -13.79 3.37 -3.19
C ARG A 32 -12.66 2.48 -3.66
N MET A 33 -11.56 3.08 -4.10
CA MET A 33 -10.42 2.34 -4.61
C MET A 33 -9.15 2.79 -3.91
N ARG A 34 -8.26 1.86 -3.67
CA ARG A 34 -6.90 2.13 -3.16
C ARG A 34 -5.91 1.67 -4.21
N PHE A 35 -4.85 2.46 -4.40
CA PHE A 35 -3.78 2.04 -5.29
C PHE A 35 -2.45 1.96 -4.54
N PHE A 36 -1.58 1.10 -5.07
CA PHE A 36 -0.23 0.89 -4.56
C PHE A 36 0.73 1.05 -5.73
N THR A 37 1.75 1.88 -5.56
CA THR A 37 2.78 2.08 -6.57
C THR A 37 4.03 1.36 -6.13
N THR A 38 4.60 0.54 -7.00
CA THR A 38 5.83 -0.21 -6.71
C THR A 38 7.06 0.56 -7.16
N ILE A 39 8.23 0.09 -6.72
CA ILE A 39 9.51 0.69 -7.08
C ILE A 39 9.74 0.66 -8.60
N ASN A 40 9.08 -0.24 -9.32
CA ASN A 40 9.16 -0.35 -10.79
C ASN A 40 8.07 0.47 -11.49
N ASP A 41 7.41 1.37 -10.79
CA ASP A 41 6.34 2.22 -11.31
C ASP A 41 5.08 1.45 -11.73
N GLU A 42 4.90 0.23 -11.26
CA GLU A 42 3.65 -0.49 -11.45
C GLU A 42 2.59 0.06 -10.50
N ARG A 43 1.40 0.21 -11.01
CA ARG A 43 0.25 0.66 -10.20
C ARG A 43 -0.74 -0.49 -10.07
N ILE A 44 -1.02 -0.88 -8.83
CA ILE A 44 -1.95 -1.96 -8.52
C ILE A 44 -3.14 -1.35 -7.79
N GLU A 45 -4.32 -1.54 -8.33
CA GLU A 45 -5.56 -0.97 -7.79
C GLU A 45 -6.40 -2.05 -7.14
N VAL A 46 -6.88 -1.79 -5.91
CA VAL A 46 -7.64 -2.74 -5.12
C VAL A 46 -8.84 -2.00 -4.51
N PRO A 47 -10.06 -2.57 -4.60
CA PRO A 47 -11.23 -1.96 -3.97
C PRO A 47 -11.03 -1.81 -2.45
N THR A 48 -11.51 -0.71 -1.89
CA THR A 48 -11.40 -0.47 -0.44
C THR A 48 -12.26 -1.41 0.39
N THR A 49 -13.14 -2.18 -0.26
CA THR A 49 -13.89 -3.26 0.43
C THR A 49 -13.01 -4.44 0.79
N ALA A 50 -11.80 -4.52 0.23
CA ALA A 50 -10.84 -5.57 0.58
C ALA A 50 -10.37 -5.41 2.03
N GLU A 51 -9.91 -6.51 2.61
CA GLU A 51 -9.24 -6.51 3.91
C GLU A 51 -7.74 -6.31 3.66
N PHE A 52 -7.17 -5.28 4.27
CA PHE A 52 -5.74 -4.95 4.11
C PHE A 52 -4.98 -5.24 5.40
N ARG A 53 -3.76 -5.74 5.26
CA ARG A 53 -2.83 -5.94 6.37
C ARG A 53 -1.52 -5.24 6.06
N TYR A 54 -1.17 -4.28 6.90
CA TYR A 54 0.05 -3.49 6.77
C TYR A 54 1.05 -3.93 7.84
N GLY A 55 2.34 -3.99 7.45
CA GLY A 55 3.43 -4.25 8.38
C GLY A 55 4.04 -2.97 8.91
N LYS A 56 4.99 -3.12 9.83
CA LYS A 56 5.74 -1.99 10.41
C LYS A 56 6.58 -1.26 9.37
N ASP A 57 6.97 -1.94 8.30
CA ASP A 57 7.76 -1.36 7.22
C ASP A 57 7.03 -0.19 6.54
N ARG A 58 5.71 -0.28 6.41
CA ARG A 58 4.92 0.83 5.86
C ARG A 58 4.98 2.06 6.77
N LEU A 59 4.85 1.87 8.06
CA LEU A 59 4.93 2.97 9.02
C LEU A 59 6.33 3.59 9.01
N THR A 60 7.36 2.78 8.89
CA THR A 60 8.75 3.24 8.80
C THR A 60 8.94 4.15 7.57
N LEU A 61 8.40 3.74 6.42
CA LEU A 61 8.50 4.54 5.20
C LEU A 61 7.75 5.86 5.34
N ILE A 62 6.54 5.84 5.90
CA ILE A 62 5.75 7.05 6.11
C ILE A 62 6.51 8.04 7.01
N ASN A 63 7.06 7.56 8.10
CA ASN A 63 7.83 8.39 9.03
C ASN A 63 9.08 8.96 8.38
N TYR A 64 9.75 8.18 7.55
CA TYR A 64 10.92 8.64 6.80
C TYR A 64 10.53 9.80 5.87
N ASN A 65 9.44 9.65 5.13
CA ASN A 65 8.98 10.67 4.19
C ASN A 65 8.58 11.97 4.90
N ILE A 66 7.94 11.87 6.07
CA ILE A 66 7.58 13.03 6.87
C ILE A 66 8.83 13.80 7.29
N LYS A 67 9.87 13.09 7.75
CA LYS A 67 11.14 13.72 8.13
C LYS A 67 11.81 14.43 6.97
N GLN A 68 11.74 13.88 5.77
CA GLN A 68 12.29 14.51 4.58
C GLN A 68 11.55 15.80 4.22
N GLN A 69 10.25 15.87 4.48
CA GLN A 69 9.44 17.04 4.19
C GLN A 69 9.63 18.18 5.19
N ASN A 70 10.03 17.86 6.41
CA ASN A 70 10.15 18.83 7.51
C ASN A 70 11.55 19.42 7.66
N ARG A 71 12.25 19.58 6.58
CA ARG A 71 13.57 20.20 6.61
C ARG A 71 13.49 21.70 6.73
#